data_4980edfef550dfd95ca7398d2d275c15
#
_entry.id   4980edfef550dfd95ca7398d2d275c15
#
_cell.length_a   1.000
_cell.length_b   1.000
_cell.length_c   1.000
_cell.angle_alpha   90.00
_cell.angle_beta   90.00
_cell.angle_gamma   90.00
#
_symmetry.space_group_name_H-M   'P 1'
#
loop_
_entity.id
_entity.type
_entity.pdbx_description
1 polymer ?
#
loop_
_entity_poly.entity_id
_entity_poly.type
_entity_poly.pdbx_seq_one_letter_code
_entity_poly.pdbx_strand_id
1 'polypeptide(L)'
;MMSTVVLKRSWAADLDTATLYKLLKLRVQVFVVEQKCAYPELDGLDLLPETRHLWLDDEGEAISTLRLSEEHENGVKSFRIGRLCTTPSARGHGYTTRLLQAALAETGSATVRLNAQTYLIDMYTKHGFVTDGAEYIEDGIPHIPMRRG
;
A
#
# COMPACT_ATOMS: atom_id res chain seq x y z
N MET A 1 -24.98 -10.26 -9.39
CA MET A 1 -24.16 -9.50 -10.34
C MET A 1 -22.69 -9.85 -10.15
N MET A 2 -21.99 -10.14 -11.22
CA MET A 2 -20.56 -10.40 -11.13
C MET A 2 -19.79 -9.10 -10.92
N SER A 3 -18.81 -9.14 -10.01
CA SER A 3 -17.93 -8.01 -9.80
C SER A 3 -17.03 -7.79 -11.01
N THR A 4 -16.84 -6.52 -11.42
CA THR A 4 -15.89 -6.12 -12.45
C THR A 4 -14.49 -5.83 -11.87
N VAL A 5 -14.34 -5.93 -10.55
CA VAL A 5 -13.09 -5.60 -9.86
C VAL A 5 -12.11 -6.76 -9.98
N VAL A 6 -10.94 -6.49 -10.52
CA VAL A 6 -9.88 -7.47 -10.77
C VAL A 6 -8.62 -7.09 -10.00
N LEU A 7 -8.07 -8.06 -9.29
CA LEU A 7 -6.76 -7.90 -8.65
C LEU A 7 -5.67 -8.00 -9.71
N LYS A 8 -4.78 -7.02 -9.75
CA LYS A 8 -3.62 -6.99 -10.62
C LYS A 8 -2.34 -6.78 -9.81
N ARG A 9 -1.24 -7.28 -10.35
CA ARG A 9 0.06 -7.22 -9.71
C ARG A 9 1.14 -7.12 -10.77
N SER A 10 2.14 -6.26 -10.55
CA SER A 10 3.27 -6.09 -11.47
C SER A 10 4.53 -5.67 -10.73
N TRP A 11 5.67 -6.21 -11.16
CA TRP A 11 6.96 -5.60 -10.82
C TRP A 11 7.03 -4.19 -11.39
N ALA A 12 7.76 -3.31 -10.73
CA ALA A 12 7.94 -1.93 -11.19
C ALA A 12 8.46 -1.88 -12.63
N ALA A 13 9.42 -2.75 -12.96
CA ALA A 13 10.02 -2.80 -14.30
C ALA A 13 9.03 -3.19 -15.41
N ASP A 14 7.94 -3.88 -15.07
CA ASP A 14 6.96 -4.40 -16.03
C ASP A 14 5.72 -3.51 -16.15
N LEU A 15 5.60 -2.45 -15.34
CA LEU A 15 4.49 -1.51 -15.45
C LEU A 15 4.61 -0.69 -16.72
N ASP A 16 3.51 -0.61 -17.49
CA ASP A 16 3.44 0.37 -18.57
C ASP A 16 3.15 1.77 -18.01
N THR A 17 3.41 2.78 -18.84
CA THR A 17 3.26 4.18 -18.42
C THR A 17 1.82 4.54 -18.08
N ALA A 18 0.85 3.99 -18.80
CA ALA A 18 -0.56 4.26 -18.55
C ALA A 18 -1.01 3.72 -17.20
N THR A 19 -0.59 2.49 -16.85
CA THR A 19 -0.91 1.88 -15.55
C THR A 19 -0.22 2.64 -14.42
N LEU A 20 1.06 2.95 -14.56
CA LEU A 20 1.78 3.74 -13.57
C LEU A 20 1.10 5.08 -13.32
N TYR A 21 0.68 5.77 -14.38
CA TYR A 21 -0.04 7.03 -14.27
C TYR A 21 -1.33 6.88 -13.44
N LYS A 22 -2.11 5.83 -13.68
CA LYS A 22 -3.34 5.56 -12.93
C LYS A 22 -3.09 5.34 -11.45
N LEU A 23 -2.05 4.58 -11.11
CA LEU A 23 -1.68 4.32 -9.72
C LEU A 23 -1.24 5.60 -9.01
N LEU A 24 -0.40 6.39 -9.64
CA LEU A 24 0.07 7.65 -9.08
C LEU A 24 -1.06 8.67 -8.95
N LYS A 25 -1.96 8.73 -9.92
CA LYS A 25 -3.13 9.60 -9.86
C LYS A 25 -4.01 9.27 -8.65
N LEU A 26 -4.30 7.99 -8.41
CA LEU A 26 -5.06 7.55 -7.25
C LEU A 26 -4.36 7.97 -5.95
N ARG A 27 -3.07 7.74 -5.84
CA ARG A 27 -2.28 8.08 -4.65
C ARG A 27 -2.28 9.59 -4.38
N VAL A 28 -2.12 10.42 -5.40
CA VAL A 28 -2.17 11.86 -5.24
C VAL A 28 -3.57 12.31 -4.79
N GLN A 29 -4.62 11.75 -5.37
CA GLN A 29 -6.00 12.06 -4.98
C GLN A 29 -6.26 11.78 -3.50
N VAL A 30 -5.76 10.67 -2.97
CA VAL A 30 -6.01 10.28 -1.58
C VAL A 30 -5.03 10.98 -0.63
N PHE A 31 -3.74 10.87 -0.86
CA PHE A 31 -2.74 11.31 0.11
C PHE A 31 -2.47 12.81 0.08
N VAL A 32 -2.61 13.45 -1.06
CA VAL A 32 -2.34 14.90 -1.19
C VAL A 32 -3.63 15.69 -1.18
N VAL A 33 -4.57 15.38 -2.07
CA VAL A 33 -5.79 16.18 -2.24
C VAL A 33 -6.77 15.94 -1.09
N GLU A 34 -7.17 14.70 -0.86
CA GLU A 34 -8.16 14.37 0.18
C GLU A 34 -7.63 14.67 1.57
N GLN A 35 -6.43 14.25 1.90
CA GLN A 35 -5.82 14.47 3.22
C GLN A 35 -5.29 15.89 3.41
N LYS A 36 -5.36 16.73 2.36
CA LYS A 36 -4.89 18.12 2.38
C LYS A 36 -3.45 18.24 2.88
N CYS A 37 -2.58 17.35 2.38
CA CYS A 37 -1.22 17.19 2.83
C CYS A 37 -0.28 17.53 1.68
N ALA A 38 0.32 18.71 1.70
CA ALA A 38 1.26 19.14 0.68
C ALA A 38 2.63 18.54 0.96
N TYR A 39 2.93 17.39 0.35
CA TYR A 39 4.21 16.71 0.48
C TYR A 39 4.57 16.00 -0.84
N PRO A 40 5.85 15.63 -1.04
CA PRO A 40 6.25 14.93 -2.27
C PRO A 40 5.78 13.47 -2.24
N GLU A 41 4.63 13.21 -2.85
CA GLU A 41 4.07 11.85 -2.94
C GLU A 41 4.99 10.91 -3.72
N LEU A 42 5.63 11.40 -4.77
CA LEU A 42 6.57 10.61 -5.56
C LEU A 42 7.94 10.67 -4.87
N ASP A 43 8.33 9.55 -4.27
CA ASP A 43 9.49 9.44 -3.40
C ASP A 43 10.68 8.72 -4.05
N GLY A 44 10.56 8.35 -5.33
CA GLY A 44 11.60 7.63 -6.06
C GLY A 44 11.62 6.13 -5.84
N LEU A 45 10.77 5.59 -4.97
CA LEU A 45 10.78 4.17 -4.64
C LEU A 45 9.89 3.33 -5.58
N ASP A 46 9.06 3.97 -6.39
CA ASP A 46 8.09 3.28 -7.24
C ASP A 46 8.70 2.49 -8.39
N LEU A 47 9.90 2.86 -8.81
CA LEU A 47 10.56 2.29 -9.97
C LEU A 47 11.74 1.37 -9.62
N LEU A 48 11.96 1.12 -8.34
CA LEU A 48 13.07 0.27 -7.89
C LEU A 48 12.85 -1.20 -8.28
N PRO A 49 13.92 -1.95 -8.60
CA PRO A 49 13.81 -3.35 -9.04
C PRO A 49 13.11 -4.25 -8.03
N GLU A 50 13.26 -3.99 -6.73
CA GLU A 50 12.67 -4.78 -5.65
C GLU A 50 11.24 -4.36 -5.29
N THR A 51 10.68 -3.38 -6.01
CA THR A 51 9.32 -2.88 -5.77
C THR A 51 8.34 -3.56 -6.71
N ARG A 52 7.22 -3.98 -6.16
CA ARG A 52 6.06 -4.43 -6.92
C ARG A 52 4.82 -3.66 -6.49
N HIS A 53 3.91 -3.48 -7.43
CA HIS A 53 2.65 -2.80 -7.21
C HIS A 53 1.52 -3.81 -7.30
N LEU A 54 0.59 -3.74 -6.35
CA LEU A 54 -0.67 -4.48 -6.38
C LEU A 54 -1.81 -3.46 -6.41
N TRP A 55 -2.81 -3.74 -7.21
CA TRP A 55 -3.97 -2.84 -7.28
C TRP A 55 -5.22 -3.60 -7.66
N LEU A 56 -6.35 -2.97 -7.38
CA LEU A 56 -7.64 -3.43 -7.86
C LEU A 56 -8.08 -2.52 -8.99
N ASP A 57 -8.42 -3.14 -10.10
CA ASP A 57 -8.86 -2.47 -11.33
C ASP A 57 -10.35 -2.70 -11.51
N ASP A 58 -11.11 -1.63 -11.73
CA ASP A 58 -12.52 -1.69 -12.03
C ASP A 58 -12.76 -1.02 -13.37
N GLU A 59 -12.97 -1.84 -14.40
CA GLU A 59 -13.24 -1.39 -15.78
C GLU A 59 -12.18 -0.38 -16.29
N GLY A 60 -10.92 -0.66 -16.00
CA GLY A 60 -9.79 0.16 -16.44
C GLY A 60 -9.38 1.27 -15.48
N GLU A 61 -10.07 1.43 -14.35
CA GLU A 61 -9.72 2.40 -13.33
C GLU A 61 -9.07 1.72 -12.12
N ALA A 62 -7.98 2.27 -11.62
CA ALA A 62 -7.38 1.81 -10.36
C ALA A 62 -8.19 2.39 -9.20
N ILE A 63 -8.82 1.51 -8.40
CA ILE A 63 -9.65 1.94 -7.28
C ILE A 63 -8.99 1.72 -5.93
N SER A 64 -7.98 0.88 -5.86
CA SER A 64 -7.19 0.62 -4.65
C SER A 64 -5.80 0.21 -5.07
N THR A 65 -4.78 0.61 -4.32
CA THR A 65 -3.38 0.26 -4.63
C THR A 65 -2.54 0.14 -3.37
N LEU A 66 -1.46 -0.63 -3.47
CA LEU A 66 -0.37 -0.64 -2.49
C LEU A 66 0.95 -0.90 -3.20
N ARG A 67 2.02 -0.54 -2.52
CA ARG A 67 3.39 -0.82 -2.93
C ARG A 67 4.00 -1.83 -1.97
N LEU A 68 4.54 -2.92 -2.50
CA LEU A 68 5.22 -3.97 -1.74
C LEU A 68 6.68 -4.00 -2.14
N SER A 69 7.56 -3.63 -1.22
CA SER A 69 9.00 -3.57 -1.47
C SER A 69 9.73 -4.67 -0.71
N GLU A 70 10.69 -5.31 -1.37
CA GLU A 70 11.60 -6.23 -0.71
C GLU A 70 12.73 -5.44 -0.05
N GLU A 71 13.03 -5.79 1.19
CA GLU A 71 14.14 -5.22 1.95
C GLU A 71 15.06 -6.35 2.39
N HIS A 72 16.36 -6.08 2.43
CA HIS A 72 17.34 -7.03 2.93
C HIS A 72 18.12 -6.37 4.06
N GLU A 73 18.16 -7.05 5.21
CA GLU A 73 18.89 -6.60 6.38
C GLU A 73 19.70 -7.76 6.93
N ASN A 74 21.01 -7.62 6.94
CA ASN A 74 21.94 -8.68 7.37
C ASN A 74 21.70 -10.02 6.65
N GLY A 75 21.40 -9.96 5.34
CA GLY A 75 21.12 -11.14 4.52
C GLY A 75 19.73 -11.73 4.72
N VAL A 76 18.90 -11.15 5.56
CA VAL A 76 17.54 -11.61 5.81
C VAL A 76 16.56 -10.76 4.99
N LYS A 77 15.71 -11.44 4.20
CA LYS A 77 14.70 -10.80 3.39
C LYS A 77 13.47 -10.45 4.23
N SER A 78 13.01 -9.22 4.12
CA SER A 78 11.77 -8.75 4.70
C SER A 78 11.01 -7.92 3.65
N PHE A 79 9.80 -7.50 3.98
CA PHE A 79 8.97 -6.71 3.09
C PHE A 79 8.46 -5.46 3.79
N ARG A 80 8.19 -4.45 2.98
CA ARG A 80 7.53 -3.23 3.45
C ARG A 80 6.33 -2.92 2.57
N ILE A 81 5.18 -2.69 3.21
CA ILE A 81 3.97 -2.20 2.55
C ILE A 81 3.90 -0.69 2.72
N GLY A 82 3.66 0.01 1.63
CA GLY A 82 3.49 1.45 1.64
C GLY A 82 2.40 1.89 0.67
N ARG A 83 1.97 3.13 0.83
CA ARG A 83 1.03 3.78 -0.08
C ARG A 83 -0.27 2.99 -0.30
N LEU A 84 -0.75 2.32 0.75
CA LEU A 84 -2.03 1.61 0.70
C LEU A 84 -3.17 2.62 0.75
N CYS A 85 -3.99 2.64 -0.27
CA CYS A 85 -5.15 3.54 -0.32
C CYS A 85 -6.25 2.99 -1.21
N THR A 86 -7.47 3.46 -0.96
CA THR A 86 -8.67 3.15 -1.75
C THR A 86 -9.39 4.46 -2.05
N THR A 87 -9.81 4.63 -3.30
CA THR A 87 -10.58 5.83 -3.69
C THR A 87 -11.85 5.95 -2.83
N PRO A 88 -12.24 7.18 -2.43
CA PRO A 88 -13.39 7.36 -1.53
C PRO A 88 -14.67 6.66 -1.99
N SER A 89 -14.98 6.70 -3.29
CA SER A 89 -16.19 6.08 -3.85
C SER A 89 -16.21 4.55 -3.75
N ALA A 90 -15.08 3.92 -3.54
CA ALA A 90 -14.95 2.45 -3.44
C ALA A 90 -14.77 1.94 -2.00
N ARG A 91 -14.77 2.83 -1.02
CA ARG A 91 -14.62 2.44 0.41
C ARG A 91 -15.86 1.74 0.93
N GLY A 92 -15.67 0.91 1.97
CA GLY A 92 -16.75 0.16 2.59
C GLY A 92 -17.13 -1.12 1.87
N HIS A 93 -16.32 -1.58 0.92
CA HIS A 93 -16.55 -2.80 0.12
C HIS A 93 -15.52 -3.90 0.39
N GLY A 94 -14.62 -3.72 1.37
CA GLY A 94 -13.59 -4.71 1.69
C GLY A 94 -12.42 -4.74 0.72
N TYR A 95 -12.26 -3.76 -0.15
CA TYR A 95 -11.18 -3.75 -1.15
C TYR A 95 -9.80 -3.58 -0.51
N THR A 96 -9.67 -2.72 0.49
CA THR A 96 -8.40 -2.55 1.22
C THR A 96 -7.96 -3.87 1.85
N THR A 97 -8.88 -4.58 2.49
CA THR A 97 -8.62 -5.90 3.08
C THR A 97 -8.21 -6.91 2.03
N ARG A 98 -8.92 -6.96 0.90
CA ARG A 98 -8.60 -7.87 -0.21
C ARG A 98 -7.20 -7.63 -0.74
N LEU A 99 -6.83 -6.37 -0.91
CA LEU A 99 -5.52 -5.99 -1.43
C LEU A 99 -4.41 -6.32 -0.43
N LEU A 100 -4.63 -6.03 0.86
CA LEU A 100 -3.68 -6.34 1.91
C LEU A 100 -3.45 -7.85 2.03
N GLN A 101 -4.51 -8.65 1.99
CA GLN A 101 -4.41 -10.12 2.02
C GLN A 101 -3.61 -10.65 0.83
N ALA A 102 -3.82 -10.09 -0.37
CA ALA A 102 -3.06 -10.49 -1.56
C ALA A 102 -1.57 -10.20 -1.40
N ALA A 103 -1.21 -9.04 -0.85
CA ALA A 103 0.19 -8.70 -0.58
C ALA A 103 0.81 -9.65 0.44
N LEU A 104 0.10 -9.95 1.53
CA LEU A 104 0.60 -10.84 2.58
C LEU A 104 0.77 -12.28 2.06
N ALA A 105 -0.06 -12.71 1.11
CA ALA A 105 0.12 -14.02 0.46
C ALA A 105 1.44 -14.11 -0.31
N GLU A 106 1.99 -12.99 -0.79
CA GLU A 106 3.28 -12.96 -1.48
C GLU A 106 4.49 -12.96 -0.55
N THR A 107 4.30 -12.69 0.73
CA THR A 107 5.42 -12.54 1.68
C THR A 107 5.75 -13.82 2.43
N GLY A 108 4.89 -14.81 2.42
CA GLY A 108 5.08 -16.06 3.15
C GLY A 108 5.26 -15.81 4.64
N SER A 109 6.33 -16.40 5.20
CA SER A 109 6.69 -16.25 6.61
C SER A 109 7.65 -15.09 6.91
N ALA A 110 8.04 -14.34 5.87
CA ALA A 110 8.95 -13.22 6.06
C ALA A 110 8.30 -12.10 6.88
N THR A 111 9.12 -11.34 7.58
CA THR A 111 8.65 -10.15 8.30
C THR A 111 8.12 -9.11 7.32
N VAL A 112 6.99 -8.52 7.65
CA VAL A 112 6.39 -7.41 6.89
C VAL A 112 6.27 -6.21 7.80
N ARG A 113 6.78 -5.06 7.34
CA ARG A 113 6.76 -3.80 8.08
C ARG A 113 5.93 -2.76 7.34
N LEU A 114 5.34 -1.86 8.09
CA LEU A 114 4.67 -0.68 7.55
C LEU A 114 4.61 0.42 8.60
N ASN A 115 4.31 1.64 8.13
CA ASN A 115 4.08 2.77 9.00
C ASN A 115 2.60 3.13 8.88
N ALA A 116 1.82 2.78 9.91
CA ALA A 116 0.38 2.95 9.90
C ALA A 116 -0.01 4.36 10.36
N GLN A 117 -0.94 4.99 9.65
CA GLN A 117 -1.66 6.11 10.24
C GLN A 117 -2.43 5.58 11.45
N THR A 118 -2.35 6.26 12.59
CA THR A 118 -2.79 5.68 13.88
C THR A 118 -4.27 5.30 13.91
N TYR A 119 -5.12 5.97 13.15
CA TYR A 119 -6.54 5.62 13.08
C TYR A 119 -6.80 4.26 12.38
N LEU A 120 -5.79 3.66 11.75
CA LEU A 120 -5.88 2.37 11.07
C LEU A 120 -5.25 1.21 11.85
N ILE A 121 -4.77 1.44 13.07
CA ILE A 121 -4.11 0.40 13.87
C ILE A 121 -4.97 -0.86 14.01
N ASP A 122 -6.26 -0.70 14.31
CA ASP A 122 -7.15 -1.85 14.51
C ASP A 122 -7.31 -2.68 13.25
N MET A 123 -7.36 -2.04 12.09
CA MET A 123 -7.43 -2.73 10.81
C MET A 123 -6.18 -3.61 10.60
N TYR A 124 -5.00 -3.05 10.81
CA TYR A 124 -3.75 -3.80 10.63
C TYR A 124 -3.60 -4.90 11.68
N THR A 125 -4.01 -4.64 12.92
CA THR A 125 -3.96 -5.64 14.00
C THR A 125 -4.78 -6.90 13.64
N LYS A 126 -5.90 -6.73 12.97
CA LYS A 126 -6.71 -7.86 12.49
C LYS A 126 -5.98 -8.74 11.47
N HIS A 127 -4.95 -8.21 10.83
CA HIS A 127 -4.12 -8.95 9.86
C HIS A 127 -2.80 -9.43 10.45
N GLY A 128 -2.67 -9.44 11.76
CA GLY A 128 -1.51 -9.99 12.46
C GLY A 128 -0.38 -8.99 12.70
N PHE A 129 -0.59 -7.72 12.44
CA PHE A 129 0.39 -6.68 12.73
C PHE A 129 0.34 -6.27 14.20
N VAL A 130 1.51 -5.96 14.75
CA VAL A 130 1.67 -5.39 16.10
C VAL A 130 2.48 -4.10 16.00
N THR A 131 2.29 -3.19 16.95
CA THR A 131 3.09 -1.96 16.99
C THR A 131 4.56 -2.29 17.25
N ASP A 132 5.46 -1.55 16.60
CA ASP A 132 6.90 -1.84 16.58
C ASP A 132 7.73 -0.58 16.74
N GLY A 133 7.26 0.36 17.52
CA GLY A 133 7.97 1.61 17.77
C GLY A 133 7.06 2.69 18.32
N ALA A 134 7.65 3.87 18.54
CA ALA A 134 6.94 5.01 19.08
C ALA A 134 6.10 5.71 17.99
N GLU A 135 4.97 6.26 18.38
CA GLU A 135 4.16 7.13 17.54
C GLU A 135 4.95 8.39 17.16
N TYR A 136 4.76 8.86 15.92
CA TYR A 136 5.40 10.05 15.40
C TYR A 136 4.46 10.80 14.46
N ILE A 137 4.75 12.07 14.21
CA ILE A 137 3.97 12.89 13.29
C ILE A 137 4.74 13.01 11.98
N GLU A 138 4.09 12.68 10.86
CA GLU A 138 4.63 12.86 9.53
C GLU A 138 3.60 13.64 8.70
N ASP A 139 4.01 14.77 8.17
CA ASP A 139 3.15 15.67 7.39
C ASP A 139 1.84 16.02 8.12
N GLY A 140 1.92 16.23 9.44
CA GLY A 140 0.80 16.57 10.28
C GLY A 140 -0.12 15.40 10.66
N ILE A 141 0.20 14.18 10.24
CA ILE A 141 -0.63 12.99 10.49
C ILE A 141 0.11 12.05 11.45
N PRO A 142 -0.53 11.63 12.56
CA PRO A 142 0.08 10.66 13.48
C PRO A 142 0.26 9.29 12.82
N HIS A 143 1.46 8.73 12.97
CA HIS A 143 1.85 7.42 12.45
C HIS A 143 2.47 6.57 13.55
N ILE A 144 2.44 5.26 13.37
CA ILE A 144 3.12 4.31 14.24
C ILE A 144 3.70 3.17 13.40
N PRO A 145 4.98 2.78 13.65
CA PRO A 145 5.54 1.61 12.99
C PRO A 145 4.81 0.34 13.45
N MET A 146 4.55 -0.55 12.50
CA MET A 146 3.96 -1.86 12.77
C MET A 146 4.70 -2.95 12.01
N ARG A 147 4.67 -4.17 12.55
CA ARG A 147 5.24 -5.35 11.90
C ARG A 147 4.36 -6.57 12.07
N ARG A 148 4.53 -7.52 11.16
CA ARG A 148 3.94 -8.86 11.18
C ARG A 148 5.06 -9.86 10.96
N GLY A 149 5.15 -10.88 11.83
CA GLY A 149 6.22 -11.89 11.78
C GLY A 149 7.51 -11.54 12.46
#